data_4223f14811277accbc7c00fac751e076
#
_entry.id   4223f14811277accbc7c00fac751e076
#
_cell.length_a   1.000
_cell.length_b   1.000
_cell.length_c   1.000
_cell.angle_alpha   90.00
_cell.angle_beta   90.00
_cell.angle_gamma   90.00
#
_symmetry.space_group_name_H-M   'P 1'
#
loop_
_entity.id
_entity.type
_entity.pdbx_description
1 polymer ?
#
loop_
_entity_poly.entity_id
_entity_poly.type
_entity_poly.pdbx_seq_one_letter_code
_entity_poly.pdbx_strand_id
1 'polypeptide(L)'
;MKRPILLFCFILFFLCSCQSKKGDSLFLPLSELKPLTLGMMPTLEGLPFYIARSEGIYDSLGLDLTILPFNSANDRDAVFQTGQMDGMVTDYPSAITLQAIHHTELGFIFKNDGYLCFIVSKESRINQPEQLIEKNIAVSRNTVVEYATDQLLNKAGIKYAETNKPEISQLPLRLQMLQYNQIDASFLPDPAASIAMNSKNKSLISTQELGIEFIATAFSRKALQEKRKEIELLITGYNLGVNHIKMHPQSEWKQAVSYTHLTLPTT
;
A
#
# COMPACT_ATOMS: atom_id res chain seq x y z
N MET A 1 -62.87 60.79 -44.09
CA MET A 1 -62.08 60.75 -42.90
C MET A 1 -62.43 59.45 -42.13
N LYS A 2 -61.75 58.36 -42.32
CA LYS A 2 -61.91 57.13 -41.54
C LYS A 2 -60.53 56.47 -41.41
N ARG A 3 -59.98 56.42 -40.20
CA ARG A 3 -58.73 55.72 -39.85
C ARG A 3 -59.01 54.24 -39.67
N PRO A 4 -58.19 53.30 -40.18
CA PRO A 4 -58.27 51.90 -39.78
C PRO A 4 -57.39 51.66 -38.59
N ILE A 5 -57.86 50.87 -37.64
CA ILE A 5 -57.20 50.34 -36.45
C ILE A 5 -56.40 49.18 -36.88
N LEU A 6 -55.04 49.22 -36.61
CA LEU A 6 -54.12 48.13 -36.84
C LEU A 6 -54.15 47.21 -35.60
N LEU A 7 -54.60 45.99 -35.81
CA LEU A 7 -54.64 44.94 -34.78
C LEU A 7 -53.26 44.27 -34.75
N PHE A 8 -52.52 44.46 -33.63
CA PHE A 8 -51.19 43.85 -33.40
C PHE A 8 -51.40 42.55 -32.68
N CYS A 9 -51.26 41.38 -33.39
CA CYS A 9 -51.23 40.06 -32.79
C CYS A 9 -49.91 39.82 -32.14
N PHE A 10 -49.88 39.72 -30.81
CA PHE A 10 -48.75 39.34 -30.00
C PHE A 10 -48.71 37.81 -29.97
N ILE A 11 -47.80 37.18 -30.73
CA ILE A 11 -47.53 35.74 -30.66
C ILE A 11 -46.55 35.53 -29.53
N LEU A 12 -47.05 35.03 -28.40
CA LEU A 12 -46.21 34.52 -27.29
C LEU A 12 -45.58 33.18 -27.70
N PHE A 13 -44.31 33.19 -28.04
CA PHE A 13 -43.52 31.99 -28.14
C PHE A 13 -43.17 31.51 -26.73
N PHE A 14 -43.84 30.47 -26.27
CA PHE A 14 -43.39 29.68 -25.11
C PHE A 14 -42.18 28.88 -25.51
N LEU A 15 -40.97 29.37 -25.22
CA LEU A 15 -39.76 28.57 -25.24
C LEU A 15 -39.78 27.64 -24.01
N CYS A 16 -40.21 26.41 -24.24
CA CYS A 16 -40.04 25.33 -23.29
C CYS A 16 -38.53 25.04 -23.20
N SER A 17 -37.82 25.68 -22.25
CA SER A 17 -36.47 25.38 -21.91
C SER A 17 -36.45 24.01 -21.23
N CYS A 18 -36.17 22.92 -21.98
CA CYS A 18 -35.77 21.68 -21.42
C CYS A 18 -34.41 21.89 -20.71
N GLN A 19 -34.46 22.15 -19.42
CA GLN A 19 -33.31 22.02 -18.54
C GLN A 19 -32.95 20.54 -18.47
N SER A 20 -32.10 20.09 -19.39
CA SER A 20 -31.37 18.82 -19.27
C SER A 20 -30.62 18.92 -17.95
N LYS A 21 -31.01 18.12 -16.94
CA LYS A 21 -30.15 17.86 -15.80
C LYS A 21 -28.87 17.28 -16.37
N LYS A 22 -27.80 18.09 -16.45
CA LYS A 22 -26.44 17.60 -16.60
C LYS A 22 -26.26 16.61 -15.47
N GLY A 23 -26.18 15.32 -15.81
CA GLY A 23 -25.68 14.32 -14.89
C GLY A 23 -24.35 14.86 -14.37
N ASP A 24 -24.21 14.93 -13.05
CA ASP A 24 -22.94 15.27 -12.42
C ASP A 24 -21.89 14.34 -13.03
N SER A 25 -21.08 14.87 -13.95
CA SER A 25 -19.92 14.17 -14.45
C SER A 25 -18.99 14.03 -13.24
N LEU A 26 -18.69 12.79 -12.85
CA LEU A 26 -17.75 12.44 -11.78
C LEU A 26 -16.33 13.00 -12.01
N PHE A 27 -16.11 13.59 -13.19
CA PHE A 27 -14.84 14.14 -13.59
C PHE A 27 -14.83 15.64 -13.37
N LEU A 28 -14.07 16.09 -12.37
CA LEU A 28 -13.68 17.48 -12.25
C LEU A 28 -12.70 17.84 -13.39
N PRO A 29 -12.66 19.11 -13.82
CA PRO A 29 -11.58 19.58 -14.68
C PRO A 29 -10.23 19.28 -14.02
N LEU A 30 -9.24 18.76 -14.76
CA LEU A 30 -7.88 18.47 -14.27
C LEU A 30 -7.25 19.63 -13.49
N SER A 31 -7.64 20.86 -13.79
CA SER A 31 -7.17 22.09 -13.12
C SER A 31 -7.64 22.26 -11.67
N GLU A 32 -8.61 21.45 -11.22
CA GLU A 32 -9.17 21.53 -9.87
C GLU A 32 -8.62 20.46 -8.92
N LEU A 33 -7.99 19.42 -9.46
CA LEU A 33 -7.39 18.34 -8.65
C LEU A 33 -5.97 18.71 -8.23
N LYS A 34 -5.63 18.40 -6.99
CA LYS A 34 -4.29 18.58 -6.44
C LYS A 34 -3.45 17.33 -6.67
N PRO A 35 -2.11 17.46 -6.88
CA PRO A 35 -1.23 16.31 -6.86
C PRO A 35 -1.36 15.50 -5.57
N LEU A 36 -1.32 14.17 -5.66
CA LEU A 36 -1.37 13.24 -4.54
C LEU A 36 -0.07 12.45 -4.43
N THR A 37 0.48 12.38 -3.22
CA THR A 37 1.74 11.66 -2.97
C THR A 37 1.50 10.51 -2.00
N LEU A 38 1.83 9.28 -2.43
CA LEU A 38 1.64 8.04 -1.67
C LEU A 38 2.97 7.32 -1.46
N GLY A 39 3.36 7.11 -0.20
CA GLY A 39 4.55 6.35 0.16
C GLY A 39 4.25 4.86 0.34
N MET A 40 5.12 3.96 -0.15
CA MET A 40 4.98 2.54 0.07
C MET A 40 6.29 1.79 -0.06
N MET A 41 6.34 0.60 0.50
CA MET A 41 7.44 -0.33 0.27
C MET A 41 7.25 -1.09 -1.06
N PRO A 42 8.33 -1.59 -1.69
CA PRO A 42 8.25 -2.37 -2.93
C PRO A 42 7.81 -3.82 -2.63
N THR A 43 6.55 -3.97 -2.25
CA THR A 43 5.93 -5.23 -1.82
C THR A 43 4.66 -5.49 -2.62
N LEU A 44 4.15 -6.74 -2.60
CA LEU A 44 2.97 -7.11 -3.40
C LEU A 44 1.69 -6.40 -2.97
N GLU A 45 1.61 -5.91 -1.73
CA GLU A 45 0.47 -5.14 -1.23
C GLU A 45 0.27 -3.84 -2.00
N GLY A 46 1.36 -3.29 -2.55
CA GLY A 46 1.32 -2.09 -3.40
C GLY A 46 1.05 -2.37 -4.88
N LEU A 47 1.04 -3.64 -5.30
CA LEU A 47 0.94 -4.02 -6.72
C LEU A 47 -0.23 -3.37 -7.47
N PRO A 48 -1.46 -3.31 -6.93
CA PRO A 48 -2.57 -2.68 -7.65
C PRO A 48 -2.34 -1.20 -7.97
N PHE A 49 -1.65 -0.45 -7.10
CA PHE A 49 -1.29 0.95 -7.37
C PHE A 49 -0.31 1.07 -8.53
N TYR A 50 0.70 0.21 -8.56
CA TYR A 50 1.71 0.20 -9.62
C TYR A 50 1.11 -0.20 -10.96
N ILE A 51 0.24 -1.21 -10.99
CA ILE A 51 -0.49 -1.61 -12.21
C ILE A 51 -1.37 -0.47 -12.69
N ALA A 52 -2.19 0.11 -11.82
CA ALA A 52 -3.06 1.22 -12.21
C ALA A 52 -2.26 2.42 -12.77
N ARG A 53 -1.08 2.67 -12.25
CA ARG A 53 -0.18 3.71 -12.76
C ARG A 53 0.40 3.33 -14.13
N SER A 54 0.94 2.11 -14.29
CA SER A 54 1.57 1.69 -15.55
C SER A 54 0.59 1.57 -16.71
N GLU A 55 -0.66 1.21 -16.42
CA GLU A 55 -1.75 1.13 -17.40
C GLU A 55 -2.40 2.49 -17.70
N GLY A 56 -1.88 3.58 -17.14
CA GLY A 56 -2.42 4.93 -17.34
C GLY A 56 -3.81 5.14 -16.73
N ILE A 57 -4.23 4.28 -15.79
CA ILE A 57 -5.57 4.36 -15.17
C ILE A 57 -5.69 5.66 -14.39
N TYR A 58 -4.69 6.04 -13.59
CA TYR A 58 -4.72 7.29 -12.83
C TYR A 58 -4.74 8.51 -13.74
N ASP A 59 -3.99 8.48 -14.84
CA ASP A 59 -4.00 9.56 -15.84
C ASP A 59 -5.37 9.70 -16.49
N SER A 60 -6.04 8.58 -16.82
CA SER A 60 -7.40 8.58 -17.38
C SER A 60 -8.46 9.10 -16.40
N LEU A 61 -8.23 8.94 -15.08
CA LEU A 61 -9.04 9.49 -14.00
C LEU A 61 -8.71 10.97 -13.72
N GLY A 62 -7.68 11.52 -14.32
CA GLY A 62 -7.21 12.88 -14.10
C GLY A 62 -6.44 13.05 -12.78
N LEU A 63 -5.99 11.98 -12.15
CA LEU A 63 -5.26 12.02 -10.89
C LEU A 63 -3.74 12.08 -11.13
N ASP A 64 -3.11 13.19 -10.73
CA ASP A 64 -1.66 13.30 -10.66
C ASP A 64 -1.15 12.58 -9.41
N LEU A 65 -0.73 11.31 -9.58
CA LEU A 65 -0.26 10.45 -8.49
C LEU A 65 1.24 10.24 -8.54
N THR A 66 1.93 10.68 -7.48
CA THR A 66 3.33 10.33 -7.23
C THR A 66 3.41 9.20 -6.21
N ILE A 67 4.06 8.08 -6.58
CA ILE A 67 4.38 6.98 -5.66
C ILE A 67 5.84 7.09 -5.24
N LEU A 68 6.08 7.19 -3.92
CA LEU A 68 7.41 7.24 -3.32
C LEU A 68 7.79 5.86 -2.79
N PRO A 69 8.82 5.20 -3.34
CA PRO A 69 9.28 3.90 -2.84
C PRO A 69 10.20 4.08 -1.62
N PHE A 70 10.06 3.17 -0.64
CA PHE A 70 10.89 3.12 0.57
C PHE A 70 11.42 1.69 0.80
N ASN A 71 12.67 1.57 1.21
CA ASN A 71 13.27 0.29 1.57
C ASN A 71 13.08 -0.10 3.04
N SER A 72 12.53 0.81 3.84
CA SER A 72 12.30 0.65 5.27
C SER A 72 10.97 1.31 5.65
N ALA A 73 10.18 0.64 6.48
CA ALA A 73 8.97 1.21 7.05
C ALA A 73 9.29 2.44 7.90
N ASN A 74 10.39 2.40 8.66
CA ASN A 74 10.81 3.52 9.51
C ASN A 74 11.17 4.77 8.70
N ASP A 75 11.83 4.62 7.53
CA ASP A 75 12.14 5.75 6.65
C ASP A 75 10.87 6.35 6.03
N ARG A 76 9.93 5.48 5.59
CA ARG A 76 8.61 5.90 5.11
C ARG A 76 7.88 6.72 6.19
N ASP A 77 7.85 6.20 7.41
CA ASP A 77 7.14 6.82 8.53
C ASP A 77 7.78 8.15 8.92
N ALA A 78 9.11 8.25 8.89
CA ALA A 78 9.82 9.50 9.12
C ALA A 78 9.46 10.57 8.06
N VAL A 79 9.41 10.21 6.78
CA VAL A 79 9.00 11.13 5.72
C VAL A 79 7.53 11.50 5.84
N PHE A 80 6.65 10.58 6.24
CA PHE A 80 5.23 10.88 6.48
C PHE A 80 5.05 11.94 7.58
N GLN A 81 5.80 11.84 8.67
CA GLN A 81 5.79 12.83 9.77
C GLN A 81 6.19 14.24 9.32
N THR A 82 7.04 14.38 8.31
CA THR A 82 7.43 15.71 7.79
C THR A 82 6.34 16.36 6.95
N GLY A 83 5.28 15.64 6.59
CA GLY A 83 4.21 16.13 5.70
C GLY A 83 4.60 16.19 4.23
N GLN A 84 5.72 15.57 3.84
CA GLN A 84 6.16 15.52 2.43
C GLN A 84 5.37 14.53 1.58
N MET A 85 4.51 13.71 2.18
CA MET A 85 3.57 12.86 1.48
C MET A 85 2.20 12.88 2.14
N ASP A 86 1.16 12.66 1.32
CA ASP A 86 -0.24 12.75 1.74
C ASP A 86 -0.73 11.49 2.44
N GLY A 87 -0.27 10.34 1.95
CA GLY A 87 -0.67 9.02 2.45
C GLY A 87 0.44 7.98 2.29
N MET A 88 0.18 6.79 2.82
CA MET A 88 1.11 5.67 2.76
C MET A 88 0.38 4.33 2.84
N VAL A 89 0.96 3.30 2.22
CA VAL A 89 0.64 1.91 2.53
C VAL A 89 1.49 1.52 3.74
N THR A 90 0.84 1.18 4.87
CA THR A 90 1.48 1.01 6.17
C THR A 90 0.89 -0.17 6.93
N ASP A 91 1.55 -0.58 8.00
CA ASP A 91 1.04 -1.57 8.93
C ASP A 91 0.46 -0.94 10.21
N TYR A 92 -0.46 -1.65 10.88
CA TYR A 92 -1.11 -1.13 12.08
C TYR A 92 -0.14 -0.82 13.23
N PRO A 93 0.87 -1.66 13.56
CA PRO A 93 1.87 -1.31 14.58
C PRO A 93 2.60 -0.02 14.28
N SER A 94 3.07 0.20 13.05
CA SER A 94 3.69 1.46 12.62
C SER A 94 2.75 2.65 12.80
N ALA A 95 1.50 2.52 12.32
CA ALA A 95 0.52 3.60 12.42
C ALA A 95 0.16 3.93 13.88
N ILE A 96 0.03 2.92 14.75
CA ILE A 96 -0.19 3.11 16.19
C ILE A 96 0.98 3.84 16.82
N THR A 97 2.22 3.48 16.47
CA THR A 97 3.42 4.14 16.96
C THR A 97 3.45 5.62 16.54
N LEU A 98 3.13 5.91 15.28
CA LEU A 98 3.02 7.28 14.77
C LEU A 98 1.98 8.11 15.54
N GLN A 99 0.81 7.53 15.83
CA GLN A 99 -0.24 8.24 16.56
C GLN A 99 0.07 8.38 18.05
N ALA A 100 0.50 7.29 18.71
CA ALA A 100 0.65 7.26 20.16
C ALA A 100 1.93 7.96 20.66
N ILE A 101 3.03 7.83 19.92
CA ILE A 101 4.35 8.35 20.32
C ILE A 101 4.66 9.66 19.62
N HIS A 102 4.40 9.74 18.32
CA HIS A 102 4.76 10.91 17.52
C HIS A 102 3.60 11.90 17.30
N HIS A 103 2.41 11.61 17.87
CA HIS A 103 1.21 12.44 17.77
C HIS A 103 0.83 12.80 16.33
N THR A 104 1.18 11.93 15.37
CA THR A 104 0.89 12.11 13.95
C THR A 104 -0.57 11.76 13.67
N GLU A 105 -1.37 12.72 13.27
CA GLU A 105 -2.78 12.49 12.95
C GLU A 105 -2.91 11.83 11.57
N LEU A 106 -3.45 10.62 11.53
CA LEU A 106 -3.74 9.86 10.32
C LEU A 106 -5.07 9.10 10.43
N GLY A 107 -5.61 8.72 9.28
CA GLY A 107 -6.80 7.86 9.19
C GLY A 107 -6.63 6.79 8.14
N PHE A 108 -7.11 5.58 8.44
CA PHE A 108 -7.14 4.47 7.49
C PHE A 108 -8.29 4.64 6.51
N ILE A 109 -8.04 4.32 5.23
CA ILE A 109 -9.03 4.42 4.17
C ILE A 109 -9.55 3.04 3.78
N PHE A 110 -8.65 2.08 3.61
CA PHE A 110 -9.01 0.68 3.35
C PHE A 110 -7.88 -0.25 3.79
N LYS A 111 -8.26 -1.50 4.01
CA LYS A 111 -7.32 -2.60 4.27
C LYS A 111 -6.77 -3.10 2.93
N ASN A 112 -5.47 -3.32 2.88
CA ASN A 112 -4.82 -4.00 1.78
C ASN A 112 -4.68 -5.50 2.10
N ASP A 113 -4.65 -6.33 1.07
CA ASP A 113 -4.30 -7.73 1.21
C ASP A 113 -2.78 -7.88 1.19
N GLY A 114 -2.26 -8.68 2.10
CA GLY A 114 -0.84 -8.95 2.20
C GLY A 114 -0.51 -9.85 3.37
N TYR A 115 0.61 -10.54 3.29
CA TYR A 115 1.15 -11.38 4.36
C TYR A 115 2.67 -11.36 4.35
N LEU A 116 3.27 -11.71 5.48
CA LEU A 116 4.70 -11.94 5.62
C LEU A 116 4.95 -13.42 5.85
N CYS A 117 6.03 -13.93 5.26
CA CYS A 117 6.54 -15.27 5.55
C CYS A 117 7.68 -15.18 6.55
N PHE A 118 7.66 -15.99 7.59
CA PHE A 118 8.78 -16.19 8.48
C PHE A 118 9.79 -17.11 7.82
N ILE A 119 10.83 -16.50 7.25
CA ILE A 119 11.86 -17.20 6.51
C ILE A 119 13.02 -17.56 7.46
N VAL A 120 13.41 -18.83 7.46
CA VAL A 120 14.58 -19.32 8.18
C VAL A 120 15.73 -19.60 7.21
N SER A 121 16.94 -19.25 7.63
CA SER A 121 18.15 -19.47 6.85
C SER A 121 18.39 -20.98 6.67
N LYS A 122 18.85 -21.37 5.50
CA LYS A 122 19.12 -22.76 5.14
C LYS A 122 20.11 -23.47 6.09
N GLU A 123 21.04 -22.70 6.67
CA GLU A 123 22.07 -23.23 7.59
C GLU A 123 21.59 -23.30 9.05
N SER A 124 20.51 -22.57 9.39
CA SER A 124 19.97 -22.52 10.76
C SER A 124 19.41 -23.84 11.24
N ARG A 125 19.02 -24.74 10.31
CA ARG A 125 18.39 -26.05 10.56
C ARG A 125 17.10 -25.97 11.39
N ILE A 126 16.45 -24.80 11.41
CA ILE A 126 15.20 -24.58 12.11
C ILE A 126 14.07 -25.21 11.28
N ASN A 127 13.26 -26.06 11.91
CA ASN A 127 12.11 -26.71 11.28
C ASN A 127 10.80 -26.49 12.05
N GLN A 128 10.87 -25.97 13.27
CA GLN A 128 9.73 -25.68 14.13
C GLN A 128 10.06 -24.48 15.02
N PRO A 129 9.04 -23.71 15.46
CA PRO A 129 9.24 -22.47 16.22
C PRO A 129 10.01 -22.62 17.52
N GLU A 130 9.91 -23.77 18.20
CA GLU A 130 10.57 -24.05 19.48
C GLU A 130 12.11 -24.04 19.35
N GLN A 131 12.64 -24.17 18.13
CA GLN A 131 14.08 -24.13 17.83
C GLN A 131 14.63 -22.70 17.69
N LEU A 132 13.81 -21.68 17.93
CA LEU A 132 14.21 -20.26 17.83
C LEU A 132 14.97 -19.74 19.06
N ILE A 133 15.10 -20.55 20.13
CA ILE A 133 15.91 -20.21 21.31
C ILE A 133 17.36 -19.94 20.88
N GLU A 134 17.95 -18.87 21.41
CA GLU A 134 19.33 -18.39 21.10
C GLU A 134 19.60 -18.04 19.63
N LYS A 135 18.55 -17.88 18.82
CA LYS A 135 18.65 -17.49 17.41
C LYS A 135 18.63 -15.98 17.21
N ASN A 136 19.31 -15.54 16.13
CA ASN A 136 19.29 -14.16 15.67
C ASN A 136 18.10 -13.94 14.71
N ILE A 137 17.02 -13.36 15.20
CA ILE A 137 15.81 -13.10 14.44
C ILE A 137 15.76 -11.61 14.11
N ALA A 138 16.05 -11.23 12.86
CA ALA A 138 16.07 -9.83 12.49
C ALA A 138 14.66 -9.24 12.46
N VAL A 139 14.52 -8.07 13.07
CA VAL A 139 13.25 -7.32 13.14
C VAL A 139 13.42 -5.90 12.58
N SER A 140 12.30 -5.28 12.26
CA SER A 140 12.16 -3.83 12.12
C SER A 140 11.28 -3.36 13.26
N ARG A 141 11.83 -2.61 14.20
CA ARG A 141 11.13 -2.21 15.44
C ARG A 141 9.93 -1.34 15.15
N ASN A 142 8.92 -1.45 16.01
CA ASN A 142 7.66 -0.72 15.92
C ASN A 142 6.86 -0.99 14.63
N THR A 143 7.14 -2.10 13.96
CA THR A 143 6.42 -2.55 12.75
C THR A 143 5.79 -3.92 12.94
N VAL A 144 5.00 -4.35 11.96
CA VAL A 144 4.44 -5.71 11.94
C VAL A 144 5.53 -6.80 12.01
N VAL A 145 6.74 -6.54 11.53
CA VAL A 145 7.83 -7.53 11.57
C VAL A 145 8.21 -7.89 13.00
N GLU A 146 8.34 -6.89 13.88
CA GLU A 146 8.58 -7.14 15.32
C GLU A 146 7.35 -7.77 15.98
N TYR A 147 6.16 -7.19 15.75
CA TYR A 147 4.91 -7.68 16.32
C TYR A 147 4.66 -9.16 15.98
N ALA A 148 4.77 -9.54 14.70
CA ALA A 148 4.57 -10.92 14.27
C ALA A 148 5.64 -11.87 14.85
N THR A 149 6.89 -11.41 14.96
CA THR A 149 7.97 -12.16 15.61
C THR A 149 7.60 -12.43 17.07
N ASP A 150 7.14 -11.43 17.82
CA ASP A 150 6.77 -11.59 19.21
C ASP A 150 5.55 -12.52 19.38
N GLN A 151 4.56 -12.43 18.49
CA GLN A 151 3.42 -13.36 18.50
C GLN A 151 3.85 -14.80 18.23
N LEU A 152 4.78 -15.02 17.28
CA LEU A 152 5.33 -16.34 16.99
C LEU A 152 6.07 -16.92 18.21
N LEU A 153 6.97 -16.13 18.82
CA LEU A 153 7.73 -16.55 20.00
C LEU A 153 6.83 -16.84 21.18
N ASN A 154 5.84 -15.99 21.43
CA ASN A 154 4.85 -16.21 22.51
C ASN A 154 4.07 -17.51 22.28
N LYS A 155 3.64 -17.79 21.05
CA LYS A 155 2.92 -19.02 20.69
C LYS A 155 3.79 -20.26 20.87
N ALA A 156 5.11 -20.14 20.65
CA ALA A 156 6.08 -21.20 20.90
C ALA A 156 6.52 -21.32 22.38
N GLY A 157 6.01 -20.47 23.26
CA GLY A 157 6.39 -20.46 24.68
C GLY A 157 7.78 -19.92 24.97
N ILE A 158 8.38 -19.18 24.02
CA ILE A 158 9.74 -18.63 24.12
C ILE A 158 9.67 -17.22 24.71
N LYS A 159 10.46 -16.95 25.75
CA LYS A 159 10.53 -15.64 26.37
C LYS A 159 11.42 -14.69 25.57
N TYR A 160 11.14 -13.39 25.68
CA TYR A 160 11.90 -12.34 25.00
C TYR A 160 13.42 -12.44 25.18
N ALA A 161 13.88 -12.78 26.41
CA ALA A 161 15.28 -12.88 26.75
C ALA A 161 15.99 -14.13 26.19
N GLU A 162 15.23 -15.07 25.61
CA GLU A 162 15.75 -16.34 25.10
C GLU A 162 16.11 -16.28 23.61
N THR A 163 15.90 -15.13 22.95
CA THR A 163 16.26 -14.90 21.55
C THR A 163 16.99 -13.56 21.37
N ASN A 164 17.79 -13.45 20.32
CA ASN A 164 18.38 -12.18 19.91
C ASN A 164 17.53 -11.57 18.78
N LYS A 165 17.09 -10.32 18.97
CA LYS A 165 16.32 -9.58 17.95
C LYS A 165 17.12 -8.38 17.44
N PRO A 166 18.13 -8.59 16.56
CA PRO A 166 18.87 -7.48 15.96
C PRO A 166 17.93 -6.62 15.10
N GLU A 167 18.03 -5.30 15.28
CA GLU A 167 17.28 -4.35 14.46
C GLU A 167 17.93 -4.18 13.10
N ILE A 168 17.19 -4.53 12.05
CA ILE A 168 17.58 -4.33 10.65
C ILE A 168 16.36 -3.83 9.91
N SER A 169 16.15 -2.52 9.89
CA SER A 169 14.96 -1.89 9.32
C SER A 169 14.88 -1.99 7.80
N GLN A 170 16.02 -1.99 7.11
CA GLN A 170 16.10 -2.05 5.65
C GLN A 170 15.75 -3.45 5.12
N LEU A 171 14.65 -3.59 4.39
CA LEU A 171 14.19 -4.86 3.82
C LEU A 171 15.24 -5.55 2.92
N PRO A 172 15.91 -4.84 1.99
CA PRO A 172 16.94 -5.45 1.16
C PRO A 172 18.12 -6.00 2.00
N LEU A 173 18.50 -5.31 3.07
CA LEU A 173 19.57 -5.76 3.95
C LEU A 173 19.16 -7.00 4.75
N ARG A 174 17.93 -7.05 5.29
CA ARG A 174 17.42 -8.26 5.95
C ARG A 174 17.43 -9.48 5.03
N LEU A 175 16.96 -9.31 3.79
CA LEU A 175 17.00 -10.37 2.77
C LEU A 175 18.44 -10.83 2.52
N GLN A 176 19.35 -9.89 2.30
CA GLN A 176 20.76 -10.20 2.04
C GLN A 176 21.41 -10.95 3.22
N MET A 177 21.23 -10.46 4.45
CA MET A 177 21.80 -11.09 5.64
C MET A 177 21.25 -12.50 5.85
N LEU A 178 19.96 -12.73 5.56
CA LEU A 178 19.37 -14.07 5.59
C LEU A 178 20.01 -15.01 4.55
N GLN A 179 20.19 -14.53 3.31
CA GLN A 179 20.79 -15.31 2.21
C GLN A 179 22.24 -15.69 2.50
N TYR A 180 22.99 -14.82 3.20
CA TYR A 180 24.39 -15.06 3.61
C TYR A 180 24.50 -15.70 5.00
N ASN A 181 23.40 -16.18 5.59
CA ASN A 181 23.36 -16.83 6.90
C ASN A 181 23.94 -15.97 8.05
N GLN A 182 23.84 -14.65 7.94
CA GLN A 182 24.26 -13.69 8.97
C GLN A 182 23.18 -13.47 10.03
N ILE A 183 21.95 -13.85 9.74
CA ILE A 183 20.81 -13.97 10.65
C ILE A 183 20.16 -15.34 10.44
N ASP A 184 19.52 -15.86 11.48
CA ASP A 184 18.87 -17.17 11.43
C ASP A 184 17.46 -17.07 10.81
N ALA A 185 16.74 -15.99 11.05
CA ALA A 185 15.36 -15.82 10.57
C ALA A 185 14.92 -14.36 10.50
N SER A 186 13.87 -14.10 9.72
CA SER A 186 13.10 -12.85 9.72
C SER A 186 11.76 -13.03 9.03
N PHE A 187 10.75 -12.23 9.40
CA PHE A 187 9.56 -12.04 8.56
C PHE A 187 9.90 -11.16 7.34
N LEU A 188 9.55 -11.67 6.16
CA LEU A 188 9.73 -10.98 4.89
C LEU A 188 8.42 -10.94 4.09
N PRO A 189 8.07 -9.81 3.47
CA PRO A 189 6.99 -9.73 2.49
C PRO A 189 7.44 -10.28 1.13
N ASP A 190 6.50 -10.61 0.25
CA ASP A 190 6.83 -10.83 -1.15
C ASP A 190 7.11 -9.48 -1.88
N PRO A 191 8.09 -9.48 -2.82
CA PRO A 191 8.81 -10.63 -3.40
C PRO A 191 10.04 -11.09 -2.62
N ALA A 192 10.44 -10.41 -1.54
CA ALA A 192 11.65 -10.74 -0.78
C ALA A 192 11.61 -12.18 -0.19
N ALA A 193 10.43 -12.62 0.29
CA ALA A 193 10.23 -13.98 0.80
C ALA A 193 10.47 -15.03 -0.30
N SER A 194 9.88 -14.84 -1.48
CA SER A 194 10.08 -15.75 -2.62
C SER A 194 11.53 -15.77 -3.11
N ILE A 195 12.20 -14.61 -3.15
CA ILE A 195 13.63 -14.52 -3.50
C ILE A 195 14.48 -15.30 -2.48
N ALA A 196 14.17 -15.18 -1.20
CA ALA A 196 14.86 -15.95 -0.15
C ALA A 196 14.64 -17.46 -0.32
N MET A 197 13.41 -17.90 -0.59
CA MET A 197 13.09 -19.32 -0.82
C MET A 197 13.78 -19.88 -2.06
N ASN A 198 13.87 -19.12 -3.15
CA ASN A 198 14.62 -19.50 -4.34
C ASN A 198 16.11 -19.68 -4.07
N SER A 199 16.65 -19.00 -3.02
CA SER A 199 18.02 -19.18 -2.52
C SER A 199 18.16 -20.32 -1.50
N LYS A 200 17.20 -21.26 -1.49
CA LYS A 200 17.14 -22.44 -0.61
C LYS A 200 16.87 -22.15 0.88
N ASN A 201 16.47 -20.95 1.24
CA ASN A 201 15.93 -20.67 2.57
C ASN A 201 14.49 -21.25 2.66
N LYS A 202 13.98 -21.43 3.86
CA LYS A 202 12.71 -22.13 4.08
C LYS A 202 11.69 -21.19 4.74
N SER A 203 10.45 -21.18 4.26
CA SER A 203 9.34 -20.59 4.99
C SER A 203 8.88 -21.55 6.09
N LEU A 204 8.82 -21.06 7.32
CA LEU A 204 8.38 -21.83 8.48
C LEU A 204 6.90 -21.63 8.75
N ILE A 205 6.43 -20.39 8.72
CA ILE A 205 5.04 -19.98 8.98
C ILE A 205 4.80 -18.60 8.36
N SER A 206 3.55 -18.25 8.13
CA SER A 206 3.15 -16.92 7.66
C SER A 206 2.34 -16.14 8.70
N THR A 207 2.23 -14.83 8.54
CA THR A 207 1.32 -14.00 9.34
C THR A 207 -0.13 -14.41 9.13
N GLN A 208 -0.49 -14.92 7.96
CA GLN A 208 -1.82 -15.43 7.64
C GLN A 208 -2.15 -16.67 8.51
N GLU A 209 -1.20 -17.62 8.63
CA GLU A 209 -1.36 -18.79 9.50
C GLU A 209 -1.36 -18.43 11.00
N LEU A 210 -0.75 -17.31 11.35
CA LEU A 210 -0.84 -16.74 12.71
C LEU A 210 -2.13 -15.99 12.99
N GLY A 211 -2.98 -15.75 11.97
CA GLY A 211 -4.19 -14.96 12.06
C GLY A 211 -3.93 -13.45 12.20
N ILE A 212 -2.78 -12.97 11.71
CA ILE A 212 -2.36 -11.56 11.79
C ILE A 212 -2.68 -10.86 10.47
N GLU A 213 -3.67 -9.97 10.50
CA GLU A 213 -3.94 -8.98 9.46
C GLU A 213 -3.34 -7.65 9.91
N PHE A 214 -2.60 -6.96 9.03
CA PHE A 214 -1.78 -5.86 9.51
C PHE A 214 -1.66 -4.66 8.57
N ILE A 215 -2.06 -4.77 7.30
CA ILE A 215 -1.72 -3.77 6.29
C ILE A 215 -2.91 -2.95 5.85
N ALA A 216 -2.72 -1.64 5.72
CA ALA A 216 -3.73 -0.72 5.26
C ALA A 216 -3.12 0.50 4.54
N THR A 217 -3.94 1.18 3.76
CA THR A 217 -3.62 2.48 3.21
C THR A 217 -4.18 3.57 4.13
N ALA A 218 -3.31 4.47 4.57
CA ALA A 218 -3.62 5.57 5.48
C ALA A 218 -3.21 6.92 4.88
N PHE A 219 -3.93 7.97 5.29
CA PHE A 219 -3.65 9.34 4.89
C PHE A 219 -3.53 10.25 6.10
N SER A 220 -2.75 11.33 5.96
CA SER A 220 -2.70 12.39 6.95
C SER A 220 -4.07 13.06 7.11
N ARG A 221 -4.38 13.54 8.32
CA ARG A 221 -5.64 14.28 8.55
C ARG A 221 -5.80 15.46 7.59
N LYS A 222 -4.71 16.15 7.28
CA LYS A 222 -4.69 17.25 6.32
C LYS A 222 -5.13 16.76 4.93
N ALA A 223 -4.55 15.67 4.43
CA ALA A 223 -4.92 15.13 3.12
C ALA A 223 -6.39 14.68 3.08
N LEU A 224 -6.89 14.05 4.16
CA LEU A 224 -8.29 13.64 4.29
C LEU A 224 -9.27 14.82 4.20
N GLN A 225 -8.87 16.00 4.66
CA GLN A 225 -9.67 17.21 4.61
C GLN A 225 -9.56 17.95 3.28
N GLU A 226 -8.36 18.06 2.72
CA GLU A 226 -8.05 18.92 1.59
C GLU A 226 -8.05 18.22 0.23
N LYS A 227 -7.90 16.87 0.19
CA LYS A 227 -7.71 16.06 -1.03
C LYS A 227 -8.67 14.86 -1.10
N ARG A 228 -9.89 15.04 -0.57
CA ARG A 228 -10.87 13.95 -0.50
C ARG A 228 -11.20 13.36 -1.86
N LYS A 229 -11.35 14.19 -2.88
CA LYS A 229 -11.68 13.75 -4.24
C LYS A 229 -10.53 12.97 -4.89
N GLU A 230 -9.32 13.43 -4.69
CA GLU A 230 -8.10 12.75 -5.16
C GLU A 230 -7.96 11.36 -4.51
N ILE A 231 -8.27 11.26 -3.22
CA ILE A 231 -8.28 9.98 -2.49
C ILE A 231 -9.39 9.05 -3.02
N GLU A 232 -10.58 9.55 -3.33
CA GLU A 232 -11.67 8.77 -3.95
C GLU A 232 -11.25 8.25 -5.34
N LEU A 233 -10.55 9.07 -6.14
CA LEU A 233 -9.99 8.65 -7.43
C LEU A 233 -8.87 7.63 -7.27
N LEU A 234 -8.02 7.78 -6.24
CA LEU A 234 -7.00 6.79 -5.90
C LEU A 234 -7.62 5.42 -5.61
N ILE A 235 -8.68 5.38 -4.80
CA ILE A 235 -9.40 4.13 -4.48
C ILE A 235 -10.01 3.52 -5.75
N THR A 236 -10.59 4.37 -6.61
CA THR A 236 -11.17 3.92 -7.89
C THR A 236 -10.09 3.30 -8.76
N GLY A 237 -8.95 3.96 -8.94
CA GLY A 237 -7.81 3.44 -9.70
C GLY A 237 -7.23 2.17 -9.09
N TYR A 238 -7.10 2.09 -7.77
CA TYR A 238 -6.67 0.87 -7.07
C TYR A 238 -7.59 -0.33 -7.41
N ASN A 239 -8.91 -0.14 -7.32
CA ASN A 239 -9.87 -1.20 -7.64
C ASN A 239 -9.80 -1.62 -9.11
N LEU A 240 -9.59 -0.68 -10.04
CA LEU A 240 -9.36 -0.98 -11.45
C LEU A 240 -8.05 -1.76 -11.64
N GLY A 241 -6.99 -1.41 -10.91
CA GLY A 241 -5.72 -2.15 -10.88
C GLY A 241 -5.90 -3.58 -10.38
N VAL A 242 -6.69 -3.79 -9.30
CA VAL A 242 -7.05 -5.13 -8.82
C VAL A 242 -7.80 -5.93 -9.88
N ASN A 243 -8.77 -5.30 -10.57
CA ASN A 243 -9.51 -5.96 -11.64
C ASN A 243 -8.61 -6.31 -12.83
N HIS A 244 -7.69 -5.42 -13.20
CA HIS A 244 -6.70 -5.69 -14.25
C HIS A 244 -5.85 -6.94 -13.90
N ILE A 245 -5.33 -7.02 -12.67
CA ILE A 245 -4.55 -8.18 -12.19
C ILE A 245 -5.37 -9.48 -12.29
N LYS A 246 -6.65 -9.45 -11.94
CA LYS A 246 -7.53 -10.63 -12.01
C LYS A 246 -7.86 -11.10 -13.42
N MET A 247 -7.94 -10.17 -14.37
CA MET A 247 -8.38 -10.45 -15.74
C MET A 247 -7.22 -10.76 -16.70
N HIS A 248 -5.99 -10.39 -16.35
CA HIS A 248 -4.83 -10.53 -17.21
C HIS A 248 -3.78 -11.48 -16.61
N PRO A 249 -3.10 -12.30 -17.41
CA PRO A 249 -2.07 -13.20 -16.93
C PRO A 249 -0.84 -12.42 -16.44
N GLN A 250 -0.12 -12.99 -15.49
CA GLN A 250 1.08 -12.38 -14.90
C GLN A 250 2.12 -11.92 -15.94
N SER A 251 2.18 -12.58 -17.09
CA SER A 251 3.11 -12.22 -18.18
C SER A 251 2.84 -10.82 -18.74
N GLU A 252 1.61 -10.33 -18.73
CA GLU A 252 1.23 -9.04 -19.31
C GLU A 252 1.61 -7.87 -18.38
N TRP A 253 1.41 -8.00 -17.08
CA TRP A 253 1.71 -6.91 -16.13
C TRP A 253 3.06 -7.05 -15.42
N LYS A 254 3.79 -8.16 -15.67
CA LYS A 254 5.12 -8.39 -15.09
C LYS A 254 6.12 -7.30 -15.48
N GLN A 255 6.06 -6.78 -16.70
CA GLN A 255 6.94 -5.70 -17.16
C GLN A 255 6.62 -4.38 -16.45
N ALA A 256 5.35 -4.08 -16.20
CA ALA A 256 4.92 -2.91 -15.45
C ALA A 256 5.46 -2.89 -14.02
N VAL A 257 5.63 -4.07 -13.42
CA VAL A 257 6.20 -4.23 -12.07
C VAL A 257 7.72 -4.08 -12.08
N SER A 258 8.42 -4.44 -13.16
CA SER A 258 9.89 -4.35 -13.22
C SER A 258 10.39 -2.91 -13.15
N TYR A 259 9.66 -1.94 -13.67
CA TYR A 259 9.98 -0.51 -13.56
C TYR A 259 9.85 0.05 -12.14
N THR A 260 9.19 -0.68 -11.27
CA THR A 260 8.93 -0.24 -9.89
C THR A 260 9.93 -0.83 -8.88
N HIS A 261 10.98 -1.51 -9.36
CA HIS A 261 11.93 -2.29 -8.56
C HIS A 261 11.32 -3.50 -7.82
N LEU A 262 10.05 -3.86 -8.11
CA LEU A 262 9.47 -5.11 -7.68
C LEU A 262 9.96 -6.22 -8.62
N THR A 263 10.88 -7.04 -8.16
CA THR A 263 11.24 -8.28 -8.86
C THR A 263 10.27 -9.37 -8.45
N LEU A 264 9.29 -9.66 -9.32
CA LEU A 264 8.38 -10.78 -9.07
C LEU A 264 9.14 -12.10 -9.19
N PRO A 265 8.83 -13.10 -8.35
CA PRO A 265 9.39 -14.43 -8.51
C PRO A 265 9.03 -14.98 -9.88
N THR A 266 10.02 -15.50 -10.59
CA THR A 266 9.78 -16.33 -11.77
C THR A 266 9.28 -17.69 -11.28
N THR A 267 8.02 -18.00 -11.49
CA THR A 267 7.46 -19.35 -11.32
C THR A 267 8.02 -20.24 -12.41
#